data_d8e0ed987021aae5a580917a1ee1a08c
#
_entry.id   d8e0ed987021aae5a580917a1ee1a08c
#
_cell.length_a   1.000
_cell.length_b   1.000
_cell.length_c   1.000
_cell.angle_alpha   90.00
_cell.angle_beta   90.00
_cell.angle_gamma   90.00
#
_symmetry.space_group_name_H-M   'P 1'
#
loop_
_entity.id
_entity.type
_entity.pdbx_description
1 polymer ?
#
loop_
_entity_poly.entity_id
_entity_poly.type
_entity_poly.pdbx_seq_one_letter_code
_entity_poly.pdbx_strand_id
1 'polypeptide(L)'
;MLFAIGAAALIVQMRGSEEEIVTASAEAEPQIGLSGRQYLYFAALLVLYGGLETCLSGWLTTFALRYGNKTLAVSEYTTLLLWMSLTVGRVGASAVMLRVGEKTVQRWGLGLAAVFTAALAMAHSAVTIAGFAVLLGLSLAPFFPATWALLMAERPTARQAGIVLAVSGLGAAALPWLMGVVSTGAGSLQVALGLPFAAALGLLVMSWFRPRAPVIAN
;
A
#
# COMPACT_ATOMS: atom_id res chain seq x y z
N MET A 1 -0.58 -22.38 -31.87
CA MET A 1 -1.66 -23.27 -31.42
C MET A 1 -1.89 -23.22 -29.92
N LEU A 2 -0.90 -23.35 -29.04
CA LEU A 2 -1.03 -23.27 -27.58
C LEU A 2 -1.57 -21.90 -27.08
N PHE A 3 -1.19 -20.78 -27.69
CA PHE A 3 -1.71 -19.43 -27.35
C PHE A 3 -3.20 -19.27 -27.65
N ALA A 4 -3.71 -19.89 -28.74
CA ALA A 4 -5.13 -19.84 -29.10
C ALA A 4 -6.00 -20.65 -28.13
N ILE A 5 -5.49 -21.78 -27.64
CA ILE A 5 -6.19 -22.60 -26.64
C ILE A 5 -6.22 -21.89 -25.28
N GLY A 6 -5.12 -21.24 -24.87
CA GLY A 6 -5.07 -20.44 -23.66
C GLY A 6 -6.02 -19.23 -23.70
N ALA A 7 -6.10 -18.54 -24.84
CA ALA A 7 -7.02 -17.41 -25.01
C ALA A 7 -8.49 -17.88 -25.01
N ALA A 8 -8.80 -19.00 -25.67
CA ALA A 8 -10.15 -19.56 -25.66
C ALA A 8 -10.58 -20.00 -24.25
N ALA A 9 -9.69 -20.65 -23.48
CA ALA A 9 -9.97 -21.03 -22.10
C ALA A 9 -10.21 -19.80 -21.21
N LEU A 10 -9.43 -18.74 -21.41
CA LEU A 10 -9.61 -17.46 -20.67
C LEU A 10 -10.95 -16.79 -21.01
N ILE A 11 -11.36 -16.81 -22.28
CA ILE A 11 -12.65 -16.23 -22.72
C ILE A 11 -13.83 -17.04 -22.16
N VAL A 12 -13.73 -18.37 -22.12
CA VAL A 12 -14.78 -19.22 -21.51
C VAL A 12 -14.86 -18.99 -20.01
N GLN A 13 -13.72 -18.84 -19.33
CA GLN A 13 -13.68 -18.56 -17.90
C GLN A 13 -14.22 -17.16 -17.58
N MET A 14 -13.94 -16.15 -18.42
CA MET A 14 -14.50 -14.80 -18.28
C MET A 14 -16.03 -14.80 -18.49
N ARG A 15 -16.57 -15.57 -19.44
CA ARG A 15 -18.03 -15.68 -19.65
C ARG A 15 -18.74 -16.36 -18.49
N GLY A 16 -18.18 -17.43 -17.92
CA GLY A 16 -18.71 -18.05 -16.70
C GLY A 16 -18.70 -17.10 -15.51
N SER A 17 -17.66 -16.26 -15.40
CA SER A 17 -17.58 -15.22 -14.36
C SER A 17 -18.59 -14.09 -14.58
N GLU A 18 -18.96 -13.74 -15.80
CA GLU A 18 -19.98 -12.71 -16.07
C GLU A 18 -21.39 -13.15 -15.62
N GLU A 19 -21.76 -14.42 -15.82
CA GLU A 19 -23.03 -14.96 -15.34
C GLU A 19 -23.07 -15.05 -13.81
N GLU A 20 -21.96 -15.44 -13.18
CA GLU A 20 -21.81 -15.48 -11.73
C GLU A 20 -21.82 -14.07 -11.10
N ILE A 21 -21.21 -13.08 -11.78
CA ILE A 21 -21.24 -11.68 -11.37
C ILE A 21 -22.64 -11.08 -11.52
N VAL A 22 -23.39 -11.42 -12.56
CA VAL A 22 -24.76 -10.95 -12.76
C VAL A 22 -25.72 -11.53 -11.73
N THR A 23 -25.57 -12.81 -11.38
CA THR A 23 -26.37 -13.46 -10.31
C THR A 23 -25.98 -12.95 -8.92
N ALA A 24 -24.68 -12.77 -8.64
CA ALA A 24 -24.20 -12.17 -7.41
C ALA A 24 -24.61 -10.68 -7.27
N SER A 25 -24.76 -9.97 -8.39
CA SER A 25 -25.26 -8.59 -8.37
C SER A 25 -26.76 -8.49 -8.03
N ALA A 26 -27.54 -9.55 -8.28
CA ALA A 26 -28.96 -9.59 -7.91
C ALA A 26 -29.17 -9.86 -6.41
N GLU A 27 -28.20 -10.45 -5.72
CA GLU A 27 -28.17 -10.67 -4.26
C GLU A 27 -27.32 -9.64 -3.52
N ALA A 28 -26.86 -8.56 -4.19
CA ALA A 28 -26.04 -7.54 -3.57
C ALA A 28 -26.75 -6.93 -2.37
N GLU A 29 -26.20 -7.14 -1.19
CA GLU A 29 -26.67 -6.47 0.03
C GLU A 29 -26.79 -4.95 -0.18
N PRO A 30 -27.80 -4.30 0.40
CA PRO A 30 -28.04 -2.88 0.16
C PRO A 30 -26.82 -2.05 0.52
N GLN A 31 -26.32 -1.29 -0.48
CA GLN A 31 -25.20 -0.38 -0.29
C GLN A 31 -25.69 0.81 0.52
N ILE A 32 -25.19 0.94 1.74
CA ILE A 32 -25.60 2.02 2.67
C ILE A 32 -24.89 3.33 2.31
N GLY A 33 -23.72 3.22 1.70
CA GLY A 33 -22.85 4.36 1.41
C GLY A 33 -22.05 4.85 2.61
N LEU A 34 -20.88 5.42 2.34
CA LEU A 34 -20.02 6.02 3.37
C LEU A 34 -20.56 7.38 3.81
N SER A 35 -20.50 7.66 5.10
CA SER A 35 -20.64 9.04 5.59
C SER A 35 -19.46 9.91 5.12
N GLY A 36 -19.65 11.23 5.02
CA GLY A 36 -18.58 12.14 4.58
C GLY A 36 -17.27 11.99 5.37
N ARG A 37 -17.36 11.74 6.69
CA ARG A 37 -16.17 11.51 7.54
C ARG A 37 -15.46 10.21 7.21
N GLN A 38 -16.20 9.12 6.98
CA GLN A 38 -15.62 7.84 6.61
C GLN A 38 -14.98 7.91 5.22
N TYR A 39 -15.66 8.55 4.28
CA TYR A 39 -15.16 8.76 2.94
C TYR A 39 -13.83 9.52 2.95
N LEU A 40 -13.77 10.66 3.64
CA LEU A 40 -12.54 11.45 3.76
C LEU A 40 -11.42 10.68 4.48
N TYR A 41 -11.77 9.92 5.51
CA TYR A 41 -10.82 9.10 6.25
C TYR A 41 -10.15 8.03 5.36
N PHE A 42 -10.93 7.24 4.61
CA PHE A 42 -10.36 6.22 3.74
C PHE A 42 -9.61 6.82 2.54
N ALA A 43 -10.11 7.93 1.99
CA ALA A 43 -9.39 8.67 0.94
C ALA A 43 -8.03 9.15 1.44
N ALA A 44 -7.97 9.78 2.61
CA ALA A 44 -6.72 10.25 3.21
C ALA A 44 -5.76 9.10 3.52
N LEU A 45 -6.26 7.96 4.04
CA LEU A 45 -5.44 6.77 4.27
C LEU A 45 -4.80 6.28 2.98
N LEU A 46 -5.58 6.15 1.89
CA LEU A 46 -5.06 5.61 0.63
C LEU A 46 -4.16 6.60 -0.11
N VAL A 47 -4.45 7.92 -0.02
CA VAL A 47 -3.55 8.97 -0.54
C VAL A 47 -2.20 8.90 0.16
N LEU A 48 -2.19 8.85 1.48
CA LEU A 48 -0.95 8.84 2.26
C LEU A 48 -0.17 7.54 2.05
N TYR A 49 -0.88 6.39 1.98
CA TYR A 49 -0.25 5.10 1.71
C TYR A 49 0.32 5.02 0.29
N GLY A 50 -0.46 5.42 -0.72
CA GLY A 50 0.02 5.46 -2.10
C GLY A 50 1.28 6.31 -2.24
N GLY A 51 1.32 7.45 -1.56
CA GLY A 51 2.52 8.29 -1.50
C GLY A 51 3.69 7.62 -0.79
N LEU A 52 3.47 6.97 0.35
CA LEU A 52 4.50 6.24 1.09
C LEU A 52 5.12 5.11 0.25
N GLU A 53 4.27 4.26 -0.35
CA GLU A 53 4.70 3.13 -1.17
C GLU A 53 5.51 3.60 -2.39
N THR A 54 5.04 4.64 -3.09
CA THR A 54 5.72 5.19 -4.27
C THR A 54 6.97 6.01 -3.93
N CYS A 55 7.03 6.68 -2.79
CA CYS A 55 8.26 7.29 -2.29
C CYS A 55 9.36 6.25 -2.11
N LEU A 56 9.05 5.18 -1.38
CA LEU A 56 10.03 4.12 -1.12
C LEU A 56 10.43 3.43 -2.41
N SER A 57 9.49 2.99 -3.24
CA SER A 57 9.81 2.30 -4.49
C SER A 57 10.54 3.17 -5.50
N GLY A 58 10.18 4.44 -5.62
CA GLY A 58 10.76 5.36 -6.60
C GLY A 58 12.18 5.83 -6.25
N TRP A 59 12.49 5.98 -4.95
CA TRP A 59 13.77 6.53 -4.51
C TRP A 59 14.76 5.50 -3.97
N LEU A 60 14.34 4.26 -3.71
CA LEU A 60 15.15 3.24 -3.04
C LEU A 60 16.41 2.88 -3.84
N THR A 61 16.31 2.65 -5.14
CA THR A 61 17.47 2.38 -6.01
C THR A 61 18.43 3.56 -6.02
N THR A 62 17.92 4.79 -6.18
CA THR A 62 18.75 6.01 -6.13
C THR A 62 19.44 6.15 -4.78
N PHE A 63 18.74 5.85 -3.69
CA PHE A 63 19.31 5.83 -2.35
C PHE A 63 20.43 4.80 -2.21
N ALA A 64 20.20 3.58 -2.68
CA ALA A 64 21.18 2.50 -2.64
C ALA A 64 22.43 2.80 -3.47
N LEU A 65 22.27 3.37 -4.67
CA LEU A 65 23.39 3.79 -5.52
C LEU A 65 24.22 4.92 -4.89
N ARG A 66 23.57 5.83 -4.17
CA ARG A 66 24.21 6.99 -3.56
C ARG A 66 24.93 6.67 -2.24
N TYR A 67 24.32 5.81 -1.41
CA TYR A 67 24.79 5.52 -0.04
C TYR A 67 25.27 4.08 0.17
N GLY A 68 25.10 3.19 -0.81
CA GLY A 68 25.39 1.75 -0.70
C GLY A 68 26.80 1.31 -1.02
N ASN A 69 27.84 2.16 -0.80
CA ASN A 69 29.26 1.82 -1.05
C ASN A 69 29.57 1.33 -2.46
N LYS A 70 28.91 1.87 -3.48
CA LYS A 70 29.17 1.62 -4.93
C LYS A 70 29.03 0.15 -5.37
N THR A 71 28.33 -0.70 -4.64
CA THR A 71 28.06 -2.08 -5.07
C THR A 71 26.86 -2.07 -6.05
N LEU A 72 27.12 -1.77 -7.32
CA LEU A 72 26.12 -1.54 -8.37
C LEU A 72 25.09 -2.67 -8.44
N ALA A 73 25.55 -3.93 -8.54
CA ALA A 73 24.67 -5.07 -8.75
C ALA A 73 23.56 -5.24 -7.71
N VAL A 74 23.87 -5.05 -6.41
CA VAL A 74 22.87 -5.16 -5.34
C VAL A 74 21.96 -3.93 -5.29
N SER A 75 22.52 -2.74 -5.54
CA SER A 75 21.78 -1.48 -5.48
C SER A 75 20.67 -1.39 -6.53
N GLU A 76 20.92 -1.90 -7.74
CA GLU A 76 19.95 -1.89 -8.85
C GLU A 76 18.70 -2.76 -8.56
N TYR A 77 18.87 -3.83 -7.77
CA TYR A 77 17.77 -4.74 -7.44
C TYR A 77 16.97 -4.35 -6.20
N THR A 78 17.31 -3.29 -5.50
CA THR A 78 16.65 -2.92 -4.23
C THR A 78 15.16 -2.65 -4.38
N THR A 79 14.74 -1.94 -5.42
CA THR A 79 13.31 -1.69 -5.71
C THR A 79 12.59 -2.99 -6.11
N LEU A 80 13.24 -3.86 -6.89
CA LEU A 80 12.69 -5.18 -7.22
C LEU A 80 12.47 -6.02 -5.96
N LEU A 81 13.44 -6.04 -5.04
CA LEU A 81 13.33 -6.75 -3.76
C LEU A 81 12.18 -6.22 -2.91
N LEU A 82 11.98 -4.90 -2.88
CA LEU A 82 10.81 -4.28 -2.22
C LEU A 82 9.50 -4.80 -2.82
N TRP A 83 9.33 -4.77 -4.14
CA TRP A 83 8.11 -5.21 -4.80
C TRP A 83 7.86 -6.72 -4.66
N MET A 84 8.91 -7.54 -4.77
CA MET A 84 8.81 -8.99 -4.58
C MET A 84 8.37 -9.32 -3.15
N SER A 85 9.01 -8.72 -2.15
CA SER A 85 8.66 -8.94 -0.75
C SER A 85 7.27 -8.41 -0.41
N LEU A 86 6.85 -7.27 -0.98
CA LEU A 86 5.52 -6.72 -0.84
C LEU A 86 4.45 -7.66 -1.44
N THR A 87 4.73 -8.23 -2.62
CA THR A 87 3.82 -9.17 -3.28
C THR A 87 3.67 -10.47 -2.47
N VAL A 88 4.78 -11.08 -2.09
CA VAL A 88 4.78 -12.28 -1.23
C VAL A 88 4.14 -11.99 0.13
N GLY A 89 4.47 -10.83 0.71
CA GLY A 89 3.90 -10.37 1.96
C GLY A 89 2.39 -10.18 1.92
N ARG A 90 1.80 -9.75 0.80
CA ARG A 90 0.34 -9.63 0.63
C ARG A 90 -0.36 -10.98 0.72
N VAL A 91 0.24 -12.02 0.12
CA VAL A 91 -0.28 -13.40 0.24
C VAL A 91 -0.20 -13.88 1.70
N GLY A 92 0.95 -13.69 2.34
CA GLY A 92 1.11 -14.04 3.75
C GLY A 92 0.18 -13.24 4.68
N ALA A 93 0.02 -11.95 4.44
CA ALA A 93 -0.86 -11.09 5.21
C ALA A 93 -2.33 -11.55 5.13
N SER A 94 -2.79 -11.99 3.96
CA SER A 94 -4.15 -12.52 3.79
C SER A 94 -4.37 -13.76 4.68
N ALA A 95 -3.40 -14.67 4.77
CA ALA A 95 -3.47 -15.84 5.64
C ALA A 95 -3.44 -15.47 7.13
N VAL A 96 -2.63 -14.46 7.51
CA VAL A 96 -2.55 -13.97 8.91
C VAL A 96 -3.86 -13.29 9.32
N MET A 97 -4.47 -12.52 8.43
CA MET A 97 -5.75 -11.83 8.71
C MET A 97 -6.90 -12.78 9.00
N LEU A 98 -6.83 -14.04 8.56
CA LEU A 98 -7.81 -15.07 8.94
C LEU A 98 -7.79 -15.42 10.44
N ARG A 99 -6.67 -15.17 11.12
CA ARG A 99 -6.48 -15.47 12.55
C ARG A 99 -6.38 -14.23 13.43
N VAL A 100 -5.87 -13.15 12.85
CA VAL A 100 -5.61 -11.88 13.55
C VAL A 100 -6.37 -10.78 12.82
N GLY A 101 -7.19 -10.02 13.54
CA GLY A 101 -8.04 -8.99 12.94
C GLY A 101 -7.24 -7.96 12.12
N GLU A 102 -7.83 -7.46 11.03
CA GLU A 102 -7.22 -6.58 10.02
C GLU A 102 -6.57 -5.34 10.65
N LYS A 103 -7.22 -4.75 11.67
CA LYS A 103 -6.71 -3.56 12.39
C LYS A 103 -5.38 -3.82 13.08
N THR A 104 -5.23 -5.01 13.69
CA THR A 104 -4.02 -5.37 14.42
C THR A 104 -2.87 -5.59 13.43
N VAL A 105 -3.11 -6.33 12.36
CA VAL A 105 -2.11 -6.60 11.32
C VAL A 105 -1.68 -5.30 10.64
N GLN A 106 -2.63 -4.41 10.32
CA GLN A 106 -2.37 -3.11 9.74
C GLN A 106 -1.46 -2.25 10.64
N ARG A 107 -1.75 -2.17 11.94
CA ARG A 107 -0.97 -1.37 12.90
C ARG A 107 0.44 -1.88 13.08
N TRP A 108 0.61 -3.20 13.23
CA TRP A 108 1.93 -3.81 13.32
C TRP A 108 2.74 -3.58 12.05
N GLY A 109 2.15 -3.75 10.89
CA GLY A 109 2.79 -3.46 9.61
C GLY A 109 3.28 -2.01 9.52
N LEU A 110 2.43 -1.04 9.86
CA LEU A 110 2.79 0.38 9.84
C LEU A 110 3.86 0.75 10.87
N GLY A 111 3.78 0.18 12.08
CA GLY A 111 4.82 0.38 13.12
C GLY A 111 6.18 -0.12 12.66
N LEU A 112 6.22 -1.34 12.09
CA LEU A 112 7.45 -1.90 11.53
C LEU A 112 7.94 -1.10 10.32
N ALA A 113 7.04 -0.63 9.44
CA ALA A 113 7.40 0.21 8.30
C ALA A 113 8.06 1.53 8.76
N ALA A 114 7.54 2.17 9.81
CA ALA A 114 8.16 3.36 10.38
C ALA A 114 9.57 3.07 10.93
N VAL A 115 9.71 1.98 11.71
CA VAL A 115 11.02 1.58 12.26
C VAL A 115 12.02 1.27 11.15
N PHE A 116 11.62 0.51 10.13
CA PHE A 116 12.53 0.14 9.05
C PHE A 116 12.82 1.31 8.10
N THR A 117 11.92 2.27 7.94
CA THR A 117 12.21 3.50 7.19
C THR A 117 13.25 4.35 7.92
N ALA A 118 13.14 4.48 9.25
CA ALA A 118 14.16 5.17 10.06
C ALA A 118 15.51 4.46 10.02
N ALA A 119 15.52 3.13 10.12
CA ALA A 119 16.73 2.33 10.02
C ALA A 119 17.37 2.40 8.62
N LEU A 120 16.54 2.43 7.56
CA LEU A 120 17.00 2.61 6.18
C LEU A 120 17.78 3.93 6.02
N ALA A 121 17.29 5.03 6.63
CA ALA A 121 17.97 6.32 6.57
C ALA A 121 19.40 6.29 7.16
N MET A 122 19.69 5.34 8.06
CA MET A 122 21.00 5.15 8.69
C MET A 122 21.85 4.10 7.97
N ALA A 123 21.35 3.45 6.93
CA ALA A 123 22.06 2.38 6.22
C ALA A 123 23.10 2.95 5.24
N HIS A 124 24.31 2.38 5.26
CA HIS A 124 25.44 2.81 4.44
C HIS A 124 26.05 1.69 3.58
N SER A 125 25.42 0.51 3.53
CA SER A 125 25.87 -0.57 2.66
C SER A 125 24.72 -1.06 1.76
N ALA A 126 25.02 -1.44 0.52
CA ALA A 126 24.03 -1.94 -0.43
C ALA A 126 23.26 -3.16 0.10
N VAL A 127 23.95 -4.06 0.80
CA VAL A 127 23.34 -5.27 1.38
C VAL A 127 22.37 -4.91 2.51
N THR A 128 22.73 -3.97 3.37
CA THR A 128 21.86 -3.50 4.47
C THR A 128 20.63 -2.78 3.91
N ILE A 129 20.81 -1.94 2.87
CA ILE A 129 19.72 -1.25 2.19
C ILE A 129 18.78 -2.27 1.52
N ALA A 130 19.33 -3.28 0.85
CA ALA A 130 18.55 -4.37 0.25
C ALA A 130 17.76 -5.18 1.31
N GLY A 131 18.37 -5.45 2.45
CA GLY A 131 17.71 -6.09 3.59
C GLY A 131 16.53 -5.26 4.11
N PHE A 132 16.72 -3.95 4.30
CA PHE A 132 15.61 -3.06 4.67
C PHE A 132 14.55 -2.92 3.59
N ALA A 133 14.91 -3.01 2.30
CA ALA A 133 13.94 -3.05 1.21
C ALA A 133 12.97 -4.24 1.35
N VAL A 134 13.50 -5.42 1.64
CA VAL A 134 12.70 -6.63 1.89
C VAL A 134 11.82 -6.46 3.13
N LEU A 135 12.37 -6.00 4.24
CA LEU A 135 11.63 -5.80 5.49
C LEU A 135 10.52 -4.75 5.34
N LEU A 136 10.78 -3.67 4.59
CA LEU A 136 9.79 -2.64 4.27
C LEU A 136 8.66 -3.20 3.41
N GLY A 137 8.99 -3.97 2.36
CA GLY A 137 7.98 -4.61 1.53
C GLY A 137 7.06 -5.54 2.34
N LEU A 138 7.62 -6.38 3.19
CA LEU A 138 6.85 -7.26 4.09
C LEU A 138 5.99 -6.46 5.08
N SER A 139 6.52 -5.36 5.62
CA SER A 139 5.82 -4.53 6.60
C SER A 139 4.66 -3.74 6.00
N LEU A 140 4.79 -3.26 4.76
CA LEU A 140 3.76 -2.52 4.04
C LEU A 140 2.70 -3.44 3.42
N ALA A 141 3.05 -4.71 3.18
CA ALA A 141 2.20 -5.67 2.50
C ALA A 141 0.77 -5.78 3.06
N PRO A 142 0.54 -5.85 4.38
CA PRO A 142 -0.81 -6.03 4.94
C PRO A 142 -1.67 -4.77 4.87
N PHE A 143 -1.10 -3.59 4.64
CA PHE A 143 -1.84 -2.34 4.75
C PHE A 143 -2.98 -2.24 3.75
N PHE A 144 -2.69 -2.45 2.46
CA PHE A 144 -3.68 -2.28 1.41
C PHE A 144 -4.84 -3.29 1.54
N PRO A 145 -4.61 -4.63 1.64
CA PRO A 145 -5.70 -5.60 1.80
C PRO A 145 -6.49 -5.37 3.09
N ALA A 146 -5.84 -5.04 4.21
CA ALA A 146 -6.53 -4.74 5.46
C ALA A 146 -7.39 -3.47 5.35
N THR A 147 -6.86 -2.40 4.76
CA THR A 147 -7.61 -1.14 4.57
C THR A 147 -8.79 -1.36 3.63
N TRP A 148 -8.59 -2.13 2.56
CA TRP A 148 -9.66 -2.47 1.61
C TRP A 148 -10.76 -3.31 2.25
N ALA A 149 -10.41 -4.34 3.03
CA ALA A 149 -11.38 -5.12 3.79
C ALA A 149 -12.18 -4.25 4.77
N LEU A 150 -11.51 -3.33 5.48
CA LEU A 150 -12.15 -2.39 6.38
C LEU A 150 -13.07 -1.39 5.64
N LEU A 151 -12.72 -0.96 4.43
CA LEU A 151 -13.54 -0.10 3.59
C LEU A 151 -14.79 -0.85 3.13
N MET A 152 -14.64 -2.07 2.61
CA MET A 152 -15.75 -2.89 2.13
C MET A 152 -16.72 -3.28 3.24
N ALA A 153 -16.24 -3.47 4.47
CA ALA A 153 -17.09 -3.72 5.64
C ALA A 153 -18.06 -2.56 5.97
N GLU A 154 -17.77 -1.34 5.49
CA GLU A 154 -18.66 -0.17 5.63
C GLU A 154 -19.71 -0.08 4.51
N ARG A 155 -19.75 -1.04 3.58
CA ARG A 155 -20.69 -1.12 2.45
C ARG A 155 -20.72 0.14 1.58
N PRO A 156 -19.57 0.62 1.07
CA PRO A 156 -19.51 1.80 0.20
C PRO A 156 -20.29 1.56 -1.09
N THR A 157 -20.77 2.65 -1.71
CA THR A 157 -21.22 2.55 -3.09
C THR A 157 -20.02 2.29 -4.02
N ALA A 158 -20.24 1.64 -5.17
CA ALA A 158 -19.18 1.37 -6.15
C ALA A 158 -18.46 2.66 -6.56
N ARG A 159 -19.20 3.77 -6.72
CA ARG A 159 -18.66 5.10 -7.02
C ARG A 159 -17.73 5.59 -5.90
N GLN A 160 -18.15 5.46 -4.65
CA GLN A 160 -17.33 5.90 -3.50
C GLN A 160 -16.04 5.09 -3.39
N ALA A 161 -16.12 3.75 -3.50
CA ALA A 161 -14.95 2.89 -3.50
C ALA A 161 -13.99 3.22 -4.65
N GLY A 162 -14.51 3.40 -5.86
CA GLY A 162 -13.73 3.78 -7.04
C GLY A 162 -13.02 5.12 -6.89
N ILE A 163 -13.69 6.16 -6.36
CA ILE A 163 -13.06 7.47 -6.15
C ILE A 163 -12.01 7.40 -5.04
N VAL A 164 -12.29 6.69 -3.93
CA VAL A 164 -11.31 6.49 -2.85
C VAL A 164 -10.03 5.82 -3.38
N LEU A 165 -10.18 4.85 -4.27
CA LEU A 165 -9.04 4.21 -4.92
C LEU A 165 -8.33 5.16 -5.89
N ALA A 166 -9.07 5.89 -6.73
CA ALA A 166 -8.51 6.80 -7.73
C ALA A 166 -7.70 7.94 -7.10
N VAL A 167 -8.18 8.53 -5.99
CA VAL A 167 -7.47 9.63 -5.33
C VAL A 167 -6.15 9.19 -4.67
N SER A 168 -5.95 7.89 -4.43
CA SER A 168 -4.66 7.37 -3.96
C SER A 168 -3.51 7.72 -4.91
N GLY A 169 -3.81 7.81 -6.22
CA GLY A 169 -2.87 8.25 -7.25
C GLY A 169 -2.32 9.67 -7.03
N LEU A 170 -3.08 10.55 -6.38
CA LEU A 170 -2.59 11.90 -6.03
C LEU A 170 -1.43 11.83 -5.03
N GLY A 171 -1.55 10.98 -4.02
CA GLY A 171 -0.47 10.73 -3.07
C GLY A 171 0.74 10.10 -3.74
N ALA A 172 0.50 9.11 -4.61
CA ALA A 172 1.52 8.43 -5.38
C ALA A 172 2.34 9.36 -6.30
N ALA A 173 1.75 10.46 -6.76
CA ALA A 173 2.43 11.48 -7.53
C ALA A 173 3.09 12.54 -6.64
N ALA A 174 2.36 13.04 -5.64
CA ALA A 174 2.77 14.20 -4.85
C ALA A 174 3.94 13.91 -3.89
N LEU A 175 3.91 12.78 -3.15
CA LEU A 175 4.94 12.50 -2.16
C LEU A 175 6.33 12.24 -2.76
N PRO A 176 6.51 11.43 -3.82
CA PRO A 176 7.82 11.25 -4.45
C PRO A 176 8.37 12.55 -5.04
N TRP A 177 7.49 13.39 -5.62
CA TRP A 177 7.88 14.72 -6.08
C TRP A 177 8.37 15.60 -4.93
N LEU A 178 7.61 15.66 -3.83
CA LEU A 178 7.99 16.40 -2.64
C LEU A 178 9.31 15.90 -2.05
N MET A 179 9.52 14.58 -2.04
CA MET A 179 10.78 13.97 -1.61
C MET A 179 11.97 14.44 -2.48
N GLY A 180 11.77 14.58 -3.79
CA GLY A 180 12.76 15.17 -4.70
C GLY A 180 13.08 16.61 -4.35
N VAL A 181 12.07 17.44 -4.11
CA VAL A 181 12.23 18.85 -3.70
C VAL A 181 13.01 18.95 -2.39
N VAL A 182 12.61 18.19 -1.37
CA VAL A 182 13.30 18.17 -0.06
C VAL A 182 14.75 17.68 -0.19
N SER A 183 14.96 16.60 -0.98
CA SER A 183 16.30 16.06 -1.22
C SER A 183 17.23 17.09 -1.89
N THR A 184 16.70 17.85 -2.84
CA THR A 184 17.47 18.91 -3.53
C THR A 184 17.75 20.08 -2.60
N GLY A 185 16.75 20.54 -1.86
CA GLY A 185 16.88 21.67 -0.93
C GLY A 185 17.82 21.38 0.26
N ALA A 186 17.76 20.15 0.81
CA ALA A 186 18.60 19.73 1.91
C ALA A 186 19.98 19.18 1.46
N GLY A 187 20.19 18.97 0.16
CA GLY A 187 21.40 18.32 -0.36
C GLY A 187 21.55 16.84 0.08
N SER A 188 20.51 16.23 0.68
CA SER A 188 20.55 14.91 1.29
C SER A 188 19.27 14.14 1.07
N LEU A 189 19.40 12.96 0.45
CA LEU A 189 18.28 12.03 0.30
C LEU A 189 17.93 11.32 1.63
N GLN A 190 18.89 11.21 2.55
CA GLN A 190 18.64 10.70 3.90
C GLN A 190 17.64 11.59 4.66
N VAL A 191 17.80 12.91 4.57
CA VAL A 191 16.84 13.87 5.15
C VAL A 191 15.47 13.73 4.49
N ALA A 192 15.44 13.55 3.18
CA ALA A 192 14.19 13.37 2.44
C ALA A 192 13.42 12.09 2.80
N LEU A 193 14.09 11.03 3.29
CA LEU A 193 13.46 9.84 3.86
C LEU A 193 12.62 10.15 5.12
N GLY A 194 12.77 11.32 5.71
CA GLY A 194 11.87 11.84 6.74
C GLY A 194 10.42 11.95 6.27
N LEU A 195 10.17 12.16 4.97
CA LEU A 195 8.82 12.22 4.41
C LEU A 195 8.09 10.85 4.45
N PRO A 196 8.63 9.76 3.88
CA PRO A 196 7.99 8.46 4.01
C PRO A 196 7.93 7.97 5.46
N PHE A 197 8.91 8.32 6.32
CA PHE A 197 8.82 8.06 7.74
C PHE A 197 7.64 8.79 8.40
N ALA A 198 7.47 10.08 8.15
CA ALA A 198 6.35 10.87 8.66
C ALA A 198 5.01 10.35 8.12
N ALA A 199 4.96 9.92 6.86
CA ALA A 199 3.79 9.30 6.26
C ALA A 199 3.41 7.98 6.96
N ALA A 200 4.38 7.11 7.25
CA ALA A 200 4.16 5.87 7.99
C ALA A 200 3.62 6.13 9.41
N LEU A 201 4.20 7.10 10.12
CA LEU A 201 3.70 7.52 11.43
C LEU A 201 2.29 8.13 11.35
N GLY A 202 2.04 8.97 10.36
CA GLY A 202 0.72 9.56 10.11
C GLY A 202 -0.34 8.48 9.89
N LEU A 203 -0.04 7.48 9.06
CA LEU A 203 -0.91 6.33 8.84
C LEU A 203 -1.14 5.51 10.13
N LEU A 204 -0.08 5.28 10.90
CA LEU A 204 -0.17 4.59 12.18
C LEU A 204 -1.11 5.34 13.14
N VAL A 205 -0.91 6.65 13.30
CA VAL A 205 -1.77 7.50 14.13
C VAL A 205 -3.21 7.47 13.63
N MET A 206 -3.44 7.66 12.33
CA MET A 206 -4.79 7.61 11.74
C MET A 206 -5.47 6.27 11.98
N SER A 207 -4.73 5.15 12.00
CA SER A 207 -5.31 3.82 12.27
C SER A 207 -5.99 3.68 13.63
N TRP A 208 -5.70 4.57 14.60
CA TRP A 208 -6.33 4.61 15.93
C TRP A 208 -7.63 5.41 15.95
N PHE A 209 -7.80 6.38 15.03
CA PHE A 209 -8.91 7.34 15.02
C PHE A 209 -9.96 7.03 13.94
N ARG A 210 -10.27 5.75 13.71
CA ARG A 210 -11.29 5.38 12.72
C ARG A 210 -12.67 5.93 13.10
N PRO A 211 -13.34 6.68 12.21
CA PRO A 211 -14.72 7.11 12.42
C PRO A 211 -15.64 5.88 12.51
N ARG A 212 -16.48 5.83 13.54
CA ARG A 212 -17.53 4.81 13.65
C ARG A 212 -18.68 5.15 12.72
N ALA A 213 -19.34 4.13 12.16
CA ALA A 213 -20.60 4.33 11.47
C ALA A 213 -21.62 4.97 12.42
N PRO A 214 -22.45 5.92 11.97
CA PRO A 214 -23.56 6.40 12.77
C PRO A 214 -24.45 5.19 13.10
N VAL A 215 -24.77 5.03 14.38
CA VAL A 215 -25.76 4.04 14.83
C VAL A 215 -27.08 4.49 14.26
N ILE A 216 -27.60 3.77 13.27
CA ILE A 216 -28.97 3.99 12.79
C ILE A 216 -29.85 3.45 13.93
N ALA A 217 -30.42 4.35 14.74
CA ALA A 217 -31.46 3.98 15.67
C ALA A 217 -32.68 3.56 14.85
N ASN A 218 -33.01 2.27 14.92
CA ASN A 218 -34.29 1.75 14.44
C ASN A 218 -35.44 2.18 15.35
#